data_d775f78c57f9f80fbad06ac52c7f8974
#
_entry.id   d775f78c57f9f80fbad06ac52c7f8974
#
_cell.length_a   1.000
_cell.length_b   1.000
_cell.length_c   1.000
_cell.angle_alpha   90.00
_cell.angle_beta   90.00
_cell.angle_gamma   90.00
#
_symmetry.space_group_name_H-M   'P 1'
#
loop_
_entity.id
_entity.type
_entity.pdbx_description
1 polymer ?
#
loop_
_entity_poly.entity_id
_entity_poly.type
_entity_poly.pdbx_seq_one_letter_code
_entity_poly.pdbx_strand_id
1 'polypeptide(L)'
;MLRSMYSGISGLKNFQTKLDVIGNNIANVNTVGFKKGRVLFKDLMSQTQAGASAATATRGGVNPQQVGLGTQLAAIDTIHGGGSLQSTGRGLDLAIEGDGFFMVADANGAPDPDSGFIDEEGFNNTLFTRNGVFYMDSNGYLVNADGKYLVGVSAGDEIVMEADDDGIIPEDAPNTSGDEGANLFDDDGVLAPGEGTVGPIRIPTTAKEISIGPNGTVEYVDLNGERKWAGQLIMAKFPNAGGLAKNGGNYYQQTANSGAAYGQVATVAGMGKVVPGAVEMSNVDLSEEFTEMIVAQRGFQANTRIITTSDEVLQELVNLKR
;
A
#
# COMPACT_ATOMS: atom_id res chain seq x y z
N MET A 1 21.41 -38.59 6.06
CA MET A 1 22.29 -37.48 5.65
C MET A 1 21.77 -36.68 4.47
N LEU A 2 21.37 -37.27 3.34
CA LEU A 2 20.82 -36.48 2.23
C LEU A 2 19.60 -35.63 2.63
N ARG A 3 18.73 -36.15 3.50
CA ARG A 3 17.54 -35.40 4.01
C ARG A 3 17.93 -34.16 4.82
N SER A 4 18.96 -34.28 5.66
CA SER A 4 19.45 -33.12 6.45
C SER A 4 20.07 -32.05 5.58
N MET A 5 20.77 -32.45 4.49
CA MET A 5 21.28 -31.51 3.48
C MET A 5 20.15 -30.78 2.75
N TYR A 6 19.13 -31.50 2.29
CA TYR A 6 17.97 -30.87 1.62
C TYR A 6 17.21 -29.91 2.54
N SER A 7 17.03 -30.29 3.83
CA SER A 7 16.45 -29.41 4.83
C SER A 7 17.31 -28.18 5.08
N GLY A 8 18.63 -28.32 5.13
CA GLY A 8 19.57 -27.19 5.26
C GLY A 8 19.54 -26.27 4.05
N ILE A 9 19.48 -26.80 2.83
CA ILE A 9 19.40 -26.02 1.58
C ILE A 9 18.07 -25.23 1.52
N SER A 10 16.94 -25.84 1.88
CA SER A 10 15.65 -25.15 1.92
C SER A 10 15.66 -24.00 2.93
N GLY A 11 16.26 -24.24 4.11
CA GLY A 11 16.44 -23.21 5.13
C GLY A 11 17.34 -22.06 4.67
N LEU A 12 18.46 -22.36 3.98
CA LEU A 12 19.35 -21.33 3.42
C LEU A 12 18.61 -20.42 2.44
N LYS A 13 17.89 -21.02 1.48
CA LYS A 13 17.13 -20.27 0.48
C LYS A 13 16.08 -19.37 1.11
N ASN A 14 15.40 -19.85 2.14
CA ASN A 14 14.38 -19.09 2.84
C ASN A 14 14.99 -17.92 3.65
N PHE A 15 16.11 -18.15 4.34
CA PHE A 15 16.81 -17.06 5.05
C PHE A 15 17.40 -16.04 4.09
N GLN A 16 17.86 -16.45 2.91
CA GLN A 16 18.29 -15.51 1.88
C GLN A 16 17.12 -14.60 1.46
N THR A 17 15.96 -15.16 1.12
CA THR A 17 14.77 -14.37 0.78
C THR A 17 14.39 -13.42 1.94
N LYS A 18 14.49 -13.88 3.20
CA LYS A 18 14.24 -13.02 4.36
C LYS A 18 15.22 -11.86 4.43
N LEU A 19 16.50 -12.10 4.19
CA LEU A 19 17.55 -11.05 4.17
C LEU A 19 17.30 -10.04 3.04
N ASP A 20 16.85 -10.49 1.88
CA ASP A 20 16.52 -9.62 0.74
C ASP A 20 15.35 -8.68 1.09
N VAL A 21 14.31 -9.18 1.75
CA VAL A 21 13.17 -8.37 2.17
C VAL A 21 13.56 -7.39 3.28
N ILE A 22 14.33 -7.81 4.29
CA ILE A 22 14.84 -6.92 5.34
C ILE A 22 15.73 -5.83 4.74
N GLY A 23 16.62 -6.19 3.82
CA GLY A 23 17.48 -5.23 3.12
C GLY A 23 16.65 -4.18 2.35
N ASN A 24 15.57 -4.58 1.71
CA ASN A 24 14.65 -3.67 1.05
C ASN A 24 13.93 -2.75 2.06
N ASN A 25 13.46 -3.28 3.20
CA ASN A 25 12.82 -2.48 4.25
C ASN A 25 13.79 -1.41 4.78
N ILE A 26 15.03 -1.78 5.08
CA ILE A 26 16.06 -0.85 5.57
C ILE A 26 16.38 0.23 4.53
N ALA A 27 16.53 -0.16 3.26
CA ALA A 27 16.83 0.79 2.19
C ALA A 27 15.73 1.85 2.04
N ASN A 28 14.47 1.49 2.33
CA ASN A 28 13.30 2.35 2.16
C ASN A 28 12.77 2.96 3.46
N VAL A 29 13.56 2.99 4.53
CA VAL A 29 13.14 3.58 5.82
C VAL A 29 12.80 5.06 5.73
N ASN A 30 13.50 5.82 4.87
CA ASN A 30 13.27 7.24 4.64
C ASN A 30 12.38 7.52 3.41
N THR A 31 11.83 6.48 2.78
CA THR A 31 10.97 6.63 1.61
C THR A 31 9.56 6.94 2.06
N VAL A 32 9.01 8.08 1.60
CA VAL A 32 7.65 8.53 1.92
C VAL A 32 6.63 7.52 1.41
N GLY A 33 5.65 7.17 2.26
CA GLY A 33 4.57 6.25 1.90
C GLY A 33 4.97 4.77 1.74
N PHE A 34 6.23 4.42 2.03
CA PHE A 34 6.68 3.02 1.94
C PHE A 34 6.06 2.17 3.05
N LYS A 35 5.66 0.94 2.68
CA LYS A 35 5.12 -0.06 3.61
C LYS A 35 6.01 -1.29 3.64
N LYS A 36 6.39 -1.70 4.88
CA LYS A 36 7.31 -2.82 5.11
C LYS A 36 6.75 -4.14 4.63
N GLY A 37 7.60 -4.96 4.05
CA GLY A 37 7.31 -6.36 3.74
C GLY A 37 7.68 -7.27 4.90
N ARG A 38 6.92 -8.34 5.10
CA ARG A 38 7.19 -9.39 6.09
C ARG A 38 7.17 -10.76 5.42
N VAL A 39 8.17 -11.57 5.71
CA VAL A 39 8.30 -12.94 5.18
C VAL A 39 7.70 -13.94 6.17
N LEU A 40 6.83 -14.79 5.69
CA LEU A 40 6.26 -15.91 6.46
C LEU A 40 6.75 -17.24 5.89
N PHE A 41 7.14 -18.14 6.78
CA PHE A 41 7.58 -19.50 6.43
C PHE A 41 6.54 -20.51 6.88
N LYS A 42 6.51 -21.64 6.15
CA LYS A 42 5.76 -22.85 6.53
C LYS A 42 6.66 -24.07 6.39
N ASP A 43 6.36 -25.11 7.14
CA ASP A 43 7.04 -26.39 7.04
C ASP A 43 6.69 -27.12 5.72
N LEU A 44 7.60 -27.96 5.26
CA LEU A 44 7.34 -28.92 4.20
C LEU A 44 6.67 -30.15 4.80
N MET A 45 6.02 -30.95 3.95
CA MET A 45 5.40 -32.21 4.36
C MET A 45 6.38 -33.08 5.16
N SER A 46 5.94 -33.59 6.31
CA SER A 46 6.72 -34.51 7.11
C SER A 46 6.57 -35.93 6.59
N GLN A 47 7.68 -36.69 6.54
CA GLN A 47 7.65 -38.10 6.18
C GLN A 47 7.36 -38.93 7.42
N THR A 48 6.29 -39.73 7.36
CA THR A 48 5.92 -40.68 8.43
C THR A 48 6.79 -41.93 8.35
N GLN A 49 7.52 -42.22 9.42
CA GLN A 49 8.28 -43.44 9.60
C GLN A 49 7.46 -44.55 10.24
N ALA A 50 6.64 -44.21 11.21
CA ALA A 50 5.67 -45.10 11.84
C ALA A 50 4.37 -44.36 12.07
N GLY A 51 3.25 -44.99 11.79
CA GLY A 51 1.90 -44.48 12.04
C GLY A 51 1.55 -44.48 13.53
N ALA A 52 0.56 -43.68 13.90
CA ALA A 52 -0.05 -43.73 15.22
C ALA A 52 -0.83 -45.05 15.40
N SER A 53 -0.79 -45.65 16.59
CA SER A 53 -1.68 -46.73 16.97
C SER A 53 -2.54 -46.34 18.14
N ALA A 54 -3.81 -46.71 18.10
CA ALA A 54 -4.73 -46.50 19.21
C ALA A 54 -4.37 -47.36 20.43
N ALA A 55 -4.73 -46.89 21.62
CA ALA A 55 -4.64 -47.69 22.83
C ALA A 55 -5.62 -48.89 22.77
N THR A 56 -5.16 -50.06 23.17
CA THR A 56 -5.96 -51.26 23.34
C THR A 56 -6.06 -51.61 24.82
N ALA A 57 -6.94 -52.55 25.19
CA ALA A 57 -7.12 -52.95 26.57
C ALA A 57 -5.82 -53.46 27.25
N THR A 58 -4.86 -53.94 26.47
CA THR A 58 -3.60 -54.54 26.92
C THR A 58 -2.36 -53.73 26.60
N ARG A 59 -2.47 -52.69 25.77
CA ARG A 59 -1.34 -51.88 25.34
C ARG A 59 -1.74 -50.42 25.15
N GLY A 60 -0.89 -49.51 25.64
CA GLY A 60 -1.06 -48.06 25.43
C GLY A 60 -0.93 -47.66 23.96
N GLY A 61 -1.51 -46.52 23.59
CA GLY A 61 -1.37 -45.94 22.24
C GLY A 61 0.05 -45.45 21.97
N VAL A 62 0.47 -45.46 20.71
CA VAL A 62 1.78 -45.01 20.28
C VAL A 62 1.60 -43.79 19.32
N ASN A 63 2.35 -42.74 19.57
CA ASN A 63 2.33 -41.54 18.73
C ASN A 63 3.02 -41.77 17.39
N PRO A 64 2.64 -41.03 16.33
CA PRO A 64 3.28 -41.13 15.03
C PRO A 64 4.73 -40.66 15.10
N GLN A 65 5.62 -41.32 14.39
CA GLN A 65 7.01 -40.90 14.21
C GLN A 65 7.14 -40.26 12.82
N GLN A 66 7.41 -38.97 12.81
CA GLN A 66 7.50 -38.16 11.58
C GLN A 66 8.80 -37.36 11.53
N VAL A 67 9.38 -37.26 10.34
CA VAL A 67 10.59 -36.46 10.07
C VAL A 67 10.26 -35.37 9.09
N GLY A 68 10.51 -34.11 9.47
CA GLY A 68 10.33 -32.93 8.62
C GLY A 68 11.34 -32.89 7.48
N LEU A 69 10.94 -32.37 6.33
CA LEU A 69 11.76 -32.25 5.12
C LEU A 69 12.34 -30.85 4.90
N GLY A 70 12.05 -29.93 5.80
CA GLY A 70 12.53 -28.53 5.74
C GLY A 70 11.40 -27.52 5.74
N THR A 71 11.70 -26.32 5.25
CA THR A 71 10.79 -25.17 5.24
C THR A 71 10.62 -24.62 3.82
N GLN A 72 9.51 -23.95 3.58
CA GLN A 72 9.27 -23.19 2.35
C GLN A 72 8.69 -21.83 2.65
N LEU A 73 8.81 -20.91 1.70
CA LEU A 73 8.15 -19.62 1.75
C LEU A 73 6.63 -19.82 1.71
N ALA A 74 5.91 -19.24 2.67
CA ALA A 74 4.45 -19.23 2.69
C ALA A 74 3.90 -18.00 1.97
N ALA A 75 4.35 -16.81 2.35
CA ALA A 75 3.93 -15.53 1.78
C ALA A 75 4.97 -14.44 2.07
N ILE A 76 4.90 -13.37 1.29
CA ILE A 76 5.55 -12.09 1.59
C ILE A 76 4.43 -11.06 1.68
N ASP A 77 4.06 -10.69 2.90
CA ASP A 77 2.96 -9.78 3.16
C ASP A 77 3.47 -8.34 3.19
N THR A 78 2.68 -7.41 2.66
CA THR A 78 2.88 -5.97 2.88
C THR A 78 2.02 -5.52 4.05
N ILE A 79 2.63 -4.87 5.03
CA ILE A 79 1.93 -4.36 6.22
C ILE A 79 1.54 -2.91 5.96
N HIS A 80 0.25 -2.66 5.79
CA HIS A 80 -0.31 -1.33 5.49
C HIS A 80 -0.64 -0.49 6.74
N GLY A 81 -0.04 -0.81 7.90
CA GLY A 81 -0.15 0.02 9.10
C GLY A 81 0.36 1.45 8.85
N GLY A 82 -0.19 2.45 9.57
CA GLY A 82 0.23 3.84 9.47
C GLY A 82 1.70 4.04 9.86
N GLY A 83 2.38 4.93 9.15
CA GLY A 83 3.71 5.43 9.49
C GLY A 83 3.63 6.71 10.34
N SER A 84 4.77 7.19 10.84
CA SER A 84 4.85 8.49 11.51
C SER A 84 4.60 9.62 10.53
N LEU A 85 3.88 10.65 10.95
CA LEU A 85 3.68 11.87 10.16
C LEU A 85 4.86 12.81 10.38
N GLN A 86 5.45 13.28 9.29
CA GLN A 86 6.50 14.29 9.31
C GLN A 86 5.96 15.59 8.70
N SER A 87 5.97 16.67 9.47
CA SER A 87 5.60 17.99 8.96
C SER A 87 6.68 18.52 8.01
N THR A 88 6.25 18.98 6.84
CA THR A 88 7.11 19.58 5.82
C THR A 88 6.89 21.09 5.70
N GLY A 89 5.77 21.59 6.23
CA GLY A 89 5.38 22.99 6.11
C GLY A 89 4.93 23.42 4.71
N ARG A 90 4.78 22.48 3.78
CA ARG A 90 4.32 22.71 2.41
C ARG A 90 2.85 22.29 2.28
N GLY A 91 1.95 23.19 1.96
CA GLY A 91 0.50 22.93 1.93
C GLY A 91 0.04 21.84 0.98
N LEU A 92 0.81 21.58 -0.11
CA LEU A 92 0.51 20.52 -1.08
C LEU A 92 1.06 19.15 -0.69
N ASP A 93 1.81 19.04 0.40
CA ASP A 93 2.21 17.77 0.95
C ASP A 93 1.08 17.25 1.84
N LEU A 94 0.58 16.07 1.54
CA LEU A 94 -0.61 15.49 2.14
C LEU A 94 -0.27 14.15 2.78
N ALA A 95 -0.74 13.92 4.00
CA ALA A 95 -0.67 12.62 4.63
C ALA A 95 -2.07 12.10 4.94
N ILE A 96 -2.23 10.78 4.97
CA ILE A 96 -3.47 10.15 5.39
C ILE A 96 -3.27 9.62 6.82
N GLU A 97 -4.05 10.13 7.76
CA GLU A 97 -4.11 9.57 9.11
C GLU A 97 -5.27 8.59 9.21
N GLY A 98 -4.97 7.31 9.17
CA GLY A 98 -5.95 6.23 9.14
C GLY A 98 -5.84 5.38 7.87
N ASP A 99 -6.94 4.69 7.53
CA ASP A 99 -7.03 3.83 6.35
C ASP A 99 -7.36 4.64 5.09
N GLY A 100 -6.87 4.18 3.93
CA GLY A 100 -7.14 4.75 2.61
C GLY A 100 -5.86 4.93 1.79
N PHE A 101 -6.01 5.26 0.53
CA PHE A 101 -4.94 5.52 -0.43
C PHE A 101 -5.34 6.72 -1.27
N PHE A 102 -4.38 7.54 -1.64
CA PHE A 102 -4.57 8.52 -2.70
C PHE A 102 -4.72 7.81 -4.03
N MET A 103 -5.60 8.30 -4.86
CA MET A 103 -5.79 7.83 -6.22
C MET A 103 -5.02 8.75 -7.16
N VAL A 104 -4.19 8.16 -8.00
CA VAL A 104 -3.48 8.86 -9.05
C VAL A 104 -3.68 8.13 -10.37
N ALA A 105 -3.88 8.86 -11.44
CA ALA A 105 -4.16 8.27 -12.73
C ALA A 105 -3.55 9.07 -13.87
N ASP A 106 -3.40 8.41 -15.02
CA ASP A 106 -3.08 9.07 -16.26
C ASP A 106 -4.38 9.48 -16.94
N ALA A 107 -4.47 10.69 -17.51
CA ALA A 107 -5.61 11.10 -18.31
C ALA A 107 -5.65 10.33 -19.64
N ASN A 108 -6.83 9.94 -20.10
CA ASN A 108 -7.01 9.25 -21.38
C ASN A 108 -6.99 10.21 -22.58
N GLY A 109 -7.00 11.51 -22.33
CA GLY A 109 -6.88 12.60 -23.30
C GLY A 109 -6.22 13.82 -22.66
N ALA A 110 -5.97 14.85 -23.43
CA ALA A 110 -5.60 16.13 -22.84
C ALA A 110 -6.83 16.67 -22.09
N PRO A 111 -6.70 17.08 -20.81
CA PRO A 111 -7.79 17.76 -20.14
C PRO A 111 -8.21 18.97 -20.96
N ASP A 112 -9.52 19.17 -21.11
CA ASP A 112 -10.04 20.34 -21.81
C ASP A 112 -9.50 21.61 -21.15
N PRO A 113 -8.79 22.47 -21.87
CA PRO A 113 -8.20 23.67 -21.30
C PRO A 113 -9.21 24.65 -20.74
N ASP A 114 -10.47 24.62 -21.21
CA ASP A 114 -11.51 25.54 -20.79
C ASP A 114 -12.32 25.01 -19.60
N SER A 115 -12.70 23.74 -19.59
CA SER A 115 -13.48 23.13 -18.51
C SER A 115 -12.64 22.42 -17.45
N GLY A 116 -11.42 22.03 -17.79
CA GLY A 116 -10.56 21.26 -16.89
C GLY A 116 -10.97 19.81 -16.70
N PHE A 117 -12.01 19.37 -17.40
CA PHE A 117 -12.48 17.99 -17.34
C PHE A 117 -11.68 17.09 -18.27
N ILE A 118 -11.58 15.84 -17.89
CA ILE A 118 -11.20 14.77 -18.77
C ILE A 118 -12.49 14.29 -19.43
N ASP A 119 -12.50 14.28 -20.78
CA ASP A 119 -13.64 13.82 -21.58
C ASP A 119 -14.15 12.45 -21.14
N GLU A 120 -15.33 12.04 -21.65
CA GLU A 120 -16.08 10.81 -21.32
C GLU A 120 -15.27 9.51 -21.29
N GLU A 121 -14.03 9.52 -21.78
CA GLU A 121 -13.11 8.38 -21.74
C GLU A 121 -12.40 8.19 -20.39
N GLY A 122 -12.49 9.14 -19.45
CA GLY A 122 -12.05 9.01 -18.05
C GLY A 122 -10.54 8.87 -17.86
N PHE A 123 -10.17 8.26 -16.76
CA PHE A 123 -8.79 8.00 -16.39
C PHE A 123 -8.31 6.64 -16.87
N ASN A 124 -7.08 6.58 -17.37
CA ASN A 124 -6.36 5.35 -17.62
C ASN A 124 -5.44 5.02 -16.45
N ASN A 125 -5.17 3.73 -16.28
CA ASN A 125 -4.11 3.25 -15.39
C ASN A 125 -4.20 3.85 -13.97
N THR A 126 -5.38 3.76 -13.35
CA THR A 126 -5.57 4.22 -11.97
C THR A 126 -4.69 3.43 -11.02
N LEU A 127 -3.85 4.13 -10.28
CA LEU A 127 -2.94 3.59 -9.29
C LEU A 127 -3.23 4.20 -7.93
N PHE A 128 -2.86 3.46 -6.90
CA PHE A 128 -3.09 3.85 -5.51
C PHE A 128 -1.75 4.09 -4.82
N THR A 129 -1.67 5.13 -4.02
CA THR A 129 -0.42 5.47 -3.33
C THR A 129 -0.66 6.03 -1.93
N ARG A 130 0.34 5.87 -1.05
CA ARG A 130 0.43 6.57 0.23
C ARG A 130 1.44 7.72 0.18
N ASN A 131 2.11 7.89 -0.97
CA ASN A 131 2.98 9.03 -1.17
C ASN A 131 2.14 10.28 -1.45
N GLY A 132 2.14 11.21 -0.52
CA GLY A 132 1.35 12.44 -0.60
C GLY A 132 2.16 13.67 -1.01
N VAL A 133 3.27 13.51 -1.71
CA VAL A 133 4.04 14.64 -2.26
C VAL A 133 3.45 15.02 -3.61
N PHE A 134 2.72 16.14 -3.62
CA PHE A 134 2.09 16.65 -4.83
C PHE A 134 2.67 18.01 -5.26
N TYR A 135 2.54 18.30 -6.51
CA TYR A 135 2.99 19.52 -7.17
C TYR A 135 1.84 20.12 -7.99
N MET A 136 1.92 21.40 -8.25
CA MET A 136 1.02 22.06 -9.17
C MET A 136 1.72 22.19 -10.52
N ASP A 137 1.07 21.76 -11.59
CA ASP A 137 1.53 21.91 -12.97
C ASP A 137 1.32 23.35 -13.49
N SER A 138 1.87 23.67 -14.66
CA SER A 138 1.71 24.97 -15.34
C SER A 138 0.25 25.35 -15.61
N ASN A 139 -0.62 24.36 -15.73
CA ASN A 139 -2.05 24.53 -15.97
C ASN A 139 -2.88 24.56 -14.66
N GLY A 140 -2.23 24.42 -13.49
CA GLY A 140 -2.87 24.42 -12.19
C GLY A 140 -3.36 23.05 -11.70
N TYR A 141 -3.06 21.95 -12.42
CA TYR A 141 -3.45 20.61 -11.97
C TYR A 141 -2.53 20.09 -10.87
N LEU A 142 -3.11 19.36 -9.92
CA LEU A 142 -2.34 18.64 -8.90
C LEU A 142 -1.79 17.35 -9.50
N VAL A 143 -0.47 17.25 -9.54
CA VAL A 143 0.27 16.08 -10.06
C VAL A 143 1.29 15.57 -9.05
N ASN A 144 1.67 14.33 -9.18
CA ASN A 144 2.79 13.79 -8.42
C ASN A 144 4.13 13.94 -9.17
N ALA A 145 5.22 13.42 -8.58
CA ALA A 145 6.56 13.52 -9.19
C ALA A 145 6.69 12.81 -10.55
N ASP A 146 5.82 11.84 -10.85
CA ASP A 146 5.81 11.10 -12.11
C ASP A 146 4.83 11.71 -13.15
N GLY A 147 4.22 12.86 -12.83
CA GLY A 147 3.27 13.55 -13.70
C GLY A 147 1.86 12.96 -13.74
N LYS A 148 1.51 12.06 -12.81
CA LYS A 148 0.15 11.52 -12.70
C LYS A 148 -0.75 12.48 -11.96
N TYR A 149 -1.98 12.64 -12.44
CA TYR A 149 -2.98 13.52 -11.86
C TYR A 149 -3.53 12.93 -10.56
N LEU A 150 -3.74 13.79 -9.57
CA LEU A 150 -4.45 13.45 -8.34
C LEU A 150 -5.95 13.47 -8.62
N VAL A 151 -6.60 12.34 -8.39
CA VAL A 151 -8.02 12.13 -8.69
C VAL A 151 -8.88 12.70 -7.56
N GLY A 152 -9.89 13.45 -7.94
CA GLY A 152 -10.87 14.02 -7.04
C GLY A 152 -12.14 14.45 -7.77
N VAL A 153 -13.08 15.03 -7.04
CA VAL A 153 -14.20 15.75 -7.61
C VAL A 153 -13.72 17.16 -7.91
N SER A 154 -13.72 17.57 -9.18
CA SER A 154 -13.30 18.91 -9.59
C SER A 154 -14.51 19.85 -9.64
N ALA A 155 -14.33 21.10 -9.22
CA ALA A 155 -15.27 22.17 -9.52
C ALA A 155 -15.04 22.58 -10.97
N GLY A 156 -15.91 22.19 -11.90
CA GLY A 156 -15.85 22.70 -13.28
C GLY A 156 -15.99 24.22 -13.35
N ASP A 157 -15.70 24.79 -14.52
CA ASP A 157 -15.78 26.24 -14.74
C ASP A 157 -17.17 26.86 -14.45
N GLU A 158 -18.25 26.06 -14.40
CA GLU A 158 -19.60 26.52 -14.16
C GLU A 158 -20.03 26.52 -12.68
N ILE A 159 -19.24 25.89 -11.79
CA ILE A 159 -19.56 25.85 -10.37
C ILE A 159 -18.60 26.76 -9.61
N VAL A 160 -18.75 28.07 -9.80
CA VAL A 160 -18.30 29.07 -8.83
C VAL A 160 -19.27 29.00 -7.65
N MET A 161 -19.14 28.00 -6.79
CA MET A 161 -19.88 27.99 -5.54
C MET A 161 -19.21 28.97 -4.59
N GLU A 162 -19.86 30.09 -4.38
CA GLU A 162 -19.53 30.97 -3.25
C GLU A 162 -19.80 30.16 -1.99
N ALA A 163 -18.81 29.99 -1.15
CA ALA A 163 -19.03 29.45 0.18
C ALA A 163 -19.95 30.44 0.92
N ASP A 164 -21.05 29.94 1.47
CA ASP A 164 -21.91 30.74 2.33
C ASP A 164 -21.10 31.33 3.49
N ASP A 165 -21.56 32.45 4.03
CA ASP A 165 -20.91 33.20 5.11
C ASP A 165 -20.55 32.35 6.35
N ASP A 166 -21.14 31.16 6.49
CA ASP A 166 -20.89 30.19 7.57
C ASP A 166 -19.82 29.13 7.21
N GLY A 167 -19.21 29.19 6.00
CA GLY A 167 -18.18 28.24 5.57
C GLY A 167 -18.72 26.83 5.31
N ILE A 168 -20.02 26.70 5.15
CA ILE A 168 -20.70 25.45 4.81
C ILE A 168 -20.77 25.35 3.29
N ILE A 169 -20.27 24.24 2.73
CA ILE A 169 -20.46 23.90 1.31
C ILE A 169 -21.96 23.85 1.06
N PRO A 170 -22.51 24.53 0.03
CA PRO A 170 -23.93 24.46 -0.29
C PRO A 170 -24.41 23.01 -0.39
N GLU A 171 -25.64 22.73 0.08
CA GLU A 171 -26.28 21.39 -0.01
C GLU A 171 -26.35 20.84 -1.45
N ASP A 172 -26.18 21.71 -2.45
CA ASP A 172 -26.14 21.39 -3.87
C ASP A 172 -24.72 21.08 -4.41
N ALA A 173 -23.70 21.06 -3.55
CA ALA A 173 -22.38 20.57 -3.99
C ALA A 173 -22.51 19.12 -4.43
N PRO A 174 -22.01 18.76 -5.64
CA PRO A 174 -22.20 17.43 -6.14
C PRO A 174 -21.65 16.42 -5.13
N ASN A 175 -22.58 15.69 -4.55
CA ASN A 175 -22.39 14.50 -3.72
C ASN A 175 -21.73 14.64 -2.33
N THR A 176 -21.97 15.74 -1.61
CA THR A 176 -21.64 15.81 -0.16
C THR A 176 -22.83 15.45 0.74
N SER A 177 -24.03 15.31 0.20
CA SER A 177 -25.22 15.02 0.98
C SER A 177 -26.01 13.84 0.41
N GLY A 178 -26.09 12.80 1.14
CA GLY A 178 -27.28 12.00 1.04
C GLY A 178 -27.12 10.50 1.17
N ASP A 179 -26.08 9.86 0.74
CA ASP A 179 -25.89 8.46 1.09
C ASP A 179 -24.56 8.28 1.81
N GLU A 180 -24.61 8.37 3.14
CA GLU A 180 -23.51 7.93 4.00
C GLU A 180 -23.16 6.49 3.64
N GLY A 181 -22.16 6.31 2.78
CA GLY A 181 -21.71 5.00 2.34
C GLY A 181 -21.83 4.69 0.85
N ALA A 182 -22.31 5.62 0.01
CA ALA A 182 -22.30 5.40 -1.44
C ALA A 182 -20.86 5.23 -1.96
N ASN A 183 -20.62 4.15 -2.71
CA ASN A 183 -19.34 3.91 -3.36
C ASN A 183 -19.25 4.78 -4.62
N LEU A 184 -18.17 5.54 -4.77
CA LEU A 184 -17.89 6.32 -5.98
C LEU A 184 -17.40 5.47 -7.16
N PHE A 185 -17.17 4.18 -6.93
CA PHE A 185 -16.88 3.20 -7.98
C PHE A 185 -18.12 2.36 -8.26
N ASP A 186 -18.31 1.99 -9.51
CA ASP A 186 -19.29 0.96 -9.90
C ASP A 186 -18.83 -0.46 -9.48
N ASP A 187 -19.69 -1.47 -9.72
CA ASP A 187 -19.40 -2.87 -9.39
C ASP A 187 -18.17 -3.42 -10.12
N ASP A 188 -17.75 -2.81 -11.22
CA ASP A 188 -16.54 -3.16 -11.99
C ASP A 188 -15.30 -2.45 -11.47
N GLY A 189 -15.41 -1.59 -10.47
CA GLY A 189 -14.30 -0.81 -9.89
C GLY A 189 -13.88 0.37 -10.75
N VAL A 190 -14.72 0.78 -11.68
CA VAL A 190 -14.58 2.01 -12.47
C VAL A 190 -15.28 3.13 -11.72
N LEU A 191 -14.73 4.35 -11.78
CA LEU A 191 -15.35 5.53 -11.19
C LEU A 191 -16.73 5.75 -11.85
N ALA A 192 -17.78 5.51 -11.08
CA ALA A 192 -19.13 5.74 -11.57
C ALA A 192 -19.32 7.23 -11.84
N PRO A 193 -19.81 7.63 -13.02
CA PRO A 193 -20.19 9.00 -13.30
C PRO A 193 -21.46 9.33 -12.52
N GLY A 194 -21.33 9.59 -11.22
CA GLY A 194 -22.35 10.23 -10.43
C GLY A 194 -22.31 11.74 -10.68
N GLU A 195 -23.36 12.47 -10.32
CA GLU A 195 -23.58 13.90 -10.61
C GLU A 195 -22.46 14.90 -10.21
N GLY A 196 -21.25 14.41 -9.84
CA GLY A 196 -20.01 15.17 -9.68
C GLY A 196 -18.98 14.58 -10.63
N THR A 197 -18.49 15.36 -11.56
CA THR A 197 -17.45 14.95 -12.51
C THR A 197 -16.17 14.59 -11.76
N VAL A 198 -15.85 13.31 -11.74
CA VAL A 198 -14.56 12.84 -11.23
C VAL A 198 -13.50 13.25 -12.25
N GLY A 199 -12.56 14.05 -11.81
CA GLY A 199 -11.53 14.63 -12.69
C GLY A 199 -10.25 14.92 -11.93
N PRO A 200 -9.23 15.45 -12.61
CA PRO A 200 -8.05 16.00 -11.96
C PRO A 200 -8.44 17.30 -11.25
N ILE A 201 -7.93 17.48 -10.05
CA ILE A 201 -8.17 18.71 -9.30
C ILE A 201 -7.36 19.85 -9.93
N ARG A 202 -8.04 20.91 -10.34
CA ARG A 202 -7.43 22.11 -10.92
C ARG A 202 -7.56 23.29 -9.96
N ILE A 203 -6.47 23.97 -9.72
CA ILE A 203 -6.40 25.19 -8.94
C ILE A 203 -5.98 26.32 -9.90
N PRO A 204 -6.70 27.43 -10.01
CA PRO A 204 -6.29 28.53 -10.84
C PRO A 204 -4.88 29.02 -10.49
N THR A 205 -4.06 29.24 -11.50
CA THR A 205 -2.66 29.72 -11.31
C THR A 205 -2.60 31.13 -10.70
N THR A 206 -3.73 31.85 -10.70
CA THR A 206 -3.90 33.17 -10.08
C THR A 206 -4.23 33.11 -8.60
N ALA A 207 -4.41 31.92 -8.02
CA ALA A 207 -4.71 31.74 -6.60
C ALA A 207 -3.60 32.30 -5.72
N LYS A 208 -3.97 33.10 -4.71
CA LYS A 208 -3.01 33.67 -3.76
C LYS A 208 -2.57 32.67 -2.69
N GLU A 209 -3.50 31.86 -2.22
CA GLU A 209 -3.28 30.90 -1.13
C GLU A 209 -4.12 29.66 -1.40
N ILE A 210 -3.58 28.50 -1.06
CA ILE A 210 -4.22 27.20 -1.22
C ILE A 210 -4.35 26.60 0.17
N SER A 211 -5.55 26.13 0.50
CA SER A 211 -5.83 25.43 1.76
C SER A 211 -6.49 24.09 1.47
N ILE A 212 -6.06 23.05 2.16
CA ILE A 212 -6.65 21.72 2.03
C ILE A 212 -7.22 21.34 3.39
N GLY A 213 -8.50 21.00 3.41
CA GLY A 213 -9.22 20.61 4.63
C GLY A 213 -8.95 19.14 5.02
N PRO A 214 -9.24 18.76 6.28
CA PRO A 214 -9.08 17.38 6.74
C PRO A 214 -10.05 16.39 6.08
N ASN A 215 -11.13 16.86 5.51
CA ASN A 215 -12.09 16.10 4.70
C ASN A 215 -11.67 15.99 3.22
N GLY A 216 -10.47 16.50 2.87
CA GLY A 216 -9.97 16.48 1.51
C GLY A 216 -10.49 17.61 0.62
N THR A 217 -11.25 18.57 1.14
CA THR A 217 -11.65 19.77 0.39
C THR A 217 -10.43 20.61 0.03
N VAL A 218 -10.34 21.03 -1.22
CA VAL A 218 -9.30 21.93 -1.72
C VAL A 218 -9.92 23.27 -1.99
N GLU A 219 -9.49 24.28 -1.25
CA GLU A 219 -9.95 25.66 -1.34
C GLU A 219 -8.81 26.56 -1.78
N TYR A 220 -9.12 27.63 -2.45
CA TYR A 220 -8.16 28.66 -2.81
C TYR A 220 -8.73 30.06 -2.58
N VAL A 221 -7.84 31.01 -2.36
CA VAL A 221 -8.19 32.44 -2.25
C VAL A 221 -7.92 33.11 -3.58
N ASP A 222 -8.97 33.71 -4.17
CA ASP A 222 -8.88 34.42 -5.44
C ASP A 222 -8.17 35.77 -5.29
N LEU A 223 -7.91 36.47 -6.38
CA LEU A 223 -7.32 37.80 -6.42
C LEU A 223 -8.12 38.83 -5.61
N ASN A 224 -9.43 38.67 -5.54
CA ASN A 224 -10.36 39.52 -4.78
C ASN A 224 -10.32 39.27 -3.26
N GLY A 225 -9.67 38.19 -2.82
CA GLY A 225 -9.64 37.79 -1.40
C GLY A 225 -10.80 36.89 -1.00
N GLU A 226 -11.61 36.43 -1.96
CA GLU A 226 -12.71 35.48 -1.73
C GLU A 226 -12.18 34.04 -1.69
N ARG A 227 -12.73 33.22 -0.79
CA ARG A 227 -12.47 31.78 -0.78
C ARG A 227 -13.36 31.12 -1.79
N LYS A 228 -12.76 30.26 -2.61
CA LYS A 228 -13.44 29.47 -3.61
C LYS A 228 -13.04 28.00 -3.49
N TRP A 229 -13.97 27.13 -3.78
CA TRP A 229 -13.76 25.70 -3.78
C TRP A 229 -13.14 25.27 -5.12
N ALA A 230 -12.03 24.52 -5.08
CA ALA A 230 -11.36 23.98 -6.27
C ALA A 230 -11.76 22.52 -6.53
N GLY A 231 -12.10 21.77 -5.49
CA GLY A 231 -12.44 20.37 -5.61
C GLY A 231 -12.31 19.63 -4.29
N GLN A 232 -12.57 18.32 -4.32
CA GLN A 232 -12.43 17.44 -3.18
C GLN A 232 -11.70 16.17 -3.55
N LEU A 233 -10.75 15.76 -2.72
CA LEU A 233 -9.94 14.56 -2.90
C LEU A 233 -10.78 13.31 -2.69
N ILE A 234 -10.67 12.35 -3.61
CA ILE A 234 -11.19 11.01 -3.46
C ILE A 234 -10.08 10.11 -2.94
N MET A 235 -10.39 9.35 -1.91
CA MET A 235 -9.53 8.30 -1.39
C MET A 235 -10.12 6.93 -1.67
N ALA A 236 -9.27 5.94 -1.85
CA ALA A 236 -9.68 4.55 -2.04
C ALA A 236 -9.36 3.70 -0.82
N LYS A 237 -10.26 2.80 -0.47
CA LYS A 237 -10.06 1.76 0.54
C LYS A 237 -10.34 0.40 -0.08
N PHE A 238 -9.59 -0.60 0.37
CA PHE A 238 -9.74 -1.97 -0.11
C PHE A 238 -10.16 -2.88 1.03
N PRO A 239 -11.06 -3.85 0.77
CA PRO A 239 -11.40 -4.88 1.73
C PRO A 239 -10.16 -5.67 2.19
N ASN A 240 -9.21 -5.90 1.28
CA ASN A 240 -7.94 -6.57 1.56
C ASN A 240 -6.77 -5.78 0.97
N ALA A 241 -6.25 -4.81 1.71
CA ALA A 241 -5.09 -4.02 1.29
C ALA A 241 -3.82 -4.86 1.09
N GLY A 242 -3.66 -5.96 1.83
CA GLY A 242 -2.52 -6.89 1.66
C GLY A 242 -2.51 -7.63 0.33
N GLY A 243 -3.64 -7.67 -0.37
CA GLY A 243 -3.78 -8.27 -1.71
C GLY A 243 -3.38 -7.35 -2.86
N LEU A 244 -3.05 -6.09 -2.60
CA LEU A 244 -2.60 -5.15 -3.63
C LEU A 244 -1.23 -5.54 -4.19
N ALA A 245 -1.06 -5.42 -5.50
CA ALA A 245 0.23 -5.61 -6.16
C ALA A 245 1.05 -4.31 -6.11
N LYS A 246 2.34 -4.42 -5.78
CA LYS A 246 3.27 -3.28 -5.88
C LYS A 246 3.68 -3.09 -7.34
N ASN A 247 3.47 -1.90 -7.88
CA ASN A 247 3.82 -1.53 -9.26
C ASN A 247 5.10 -0.68 -9.35
N GLY A 248 5.92 -0.62 -8.28
CA GLY A 248 7.08 0.28 -8.21
C GLY A 248 6.68 1.71 -7.84
N GLY A 249 7.67 2.59 -7.57
CA GLY A 249 7.41 4.01 -7.28
C GLY A 249 6.46 4.30 -6.10
N ASN A 250 6.28 3.37 -5.18
CA ASN A 250 5.28 3.40 -4.10
C ASN A 250 3.82 3.38 -4.59
N TYR A 251 3.59 2.86 -5.79
CA TYR A 251 2.26 2.61 -6.33
C TYR A 251 1.79 1.20 -6.05
N TYR A 252 0.49 1.10 -5.84
CA TYR A 252 -0.24 -0.14 -5.69
C TYR A 252 -1.28 -0.26 -6.79
N GLN A 253 -1.46 -1.47 -7.28
CA GLN A 253 -2.47 -1.81 -8.28
C GLN A 253 -3.48 -2.78 -7.69
N GLN A 254 -4.74 -2.60 -8.05
CA GLN A 254 -5.81 -3.51 -7.69
C GLN A 254 -5.58 -4.90 -8.27
N THR A 255 -5.92 -5.93 -7.50
CA THR A 255 -5.87 -7.33 -7.93
C THR A 255 -7.19 -8.02 -7.62
N ALA A 256 -7.42 -9.18 -8.21
CA ALA A 256 -8.60 -9.99 -7.90
C ALA A 256 -8.73 -10.34 -6.39
N ASN A 257 -7.62 -10.37 -5.64
CA ASN A 257 -7.61 -10.70 -4.21
C ASN A 257 -7.72 -9.48 -3.30
N SER A 258 -7.46 -8.27 -3.81
CA SER A 258 -7.68 -7.03 -3.04
C SER A 258 -9.17 -6.67 -2.91
N GLY A 259 -9.98 -7.17 -3.83
CA GLY A 259 -11.36 -6.74 -4.04
C GLY A 259 -11.42 -5.43 -4.83
N ALA A 260 -12.63 -4.97 -5.14
CA ALA A 260 -12.86 -3.69 -5.76
C ALA A 260 -12.48 -2.54 -4.83
N ALA A 261 -11.96 -1.47 -5.40
CA ALA A 261 -11.68 -0.25 -4.67
C ALA A 261 -13.00 0.38 -4.22
N TYR A 262 -13.07 0.76 -2.95
CA TYR A 262 -14.16 1.57 -2.42
C TYR A 262 -13.69 3.02 -2.35
N GLY A 263 -14.19 3.86 -3.24
CA GLY A 263 -13.83 5.27 -3.32
C GLY A 263 -14.81 6.14 -2.54
N GLN A 264 -14.29 7.01 -1.70
CA GLN A 264 -15.07 7.96 -0.94
C GLN A 264 -14.19 9.15 -0.52
N VAL A 265 -14.82 10.23 -0.11
CA VAL A 265 -14.11 11.39 0.47
C VAL A 265 -13.51 11.05 1.83
N ALA A 266 -12.50 11.82 2.24
CA ALA A 266 -11.86 11.65 3.55
C ALA A 266 -12.88 11.83 4.69
N THR A 267 -12.65 11.15 5.81
CA THR A 267 -13.46 11.13 7.04
C THR A 267 -14.80 10.41 6.96
N VAL A 268 -15.25 10.01 5.78
CA VAL A 268 -16.52 9.28 5.56
C VAL A 268 -16.25 7.78 5.41
N ALA A 269 -17.21 6.94 5.78
CA ALA A 269 -17.19 5.47 5.60
C ALA A 269 -15.93 4.76 6.14
N GLY A 270 -15.31 5.30 7.20
CA GLY A 270 -14.10 4.73 7.80
C GLY A 270 -12.83 5.02 6.99
N MET A 271 -12.85 6.01 6.11
CA MET A 271 -11.66 6.59 5.52
C MET A 271 -10.90 7.40 6.57
N GLY A 272 -9.58 7.44 6.44
CA GLY A 272 -8.74 8.33 7.23
C GLY A 272 -9.01 9.81 6.93
N LYS A 273 -8.45 10.69 7.74
CA LYS A 273 -8.44 12.12 7.46
C LYS A 273 -7.18 12.52 6.69
N VAL A 274 -7.29 13.55 5.88
CA VAL A 274 -6.15 14.18 5.22
C VAL A 274 -5.50 15.19 6.16
N VAL A 275 -4.19 15.14 6.27
CA VAL A 275 -3.39 16.08 7.06
C VAL A 275 -2.50 16.87 6.10
N PRO A 276 -2.81 18.14 5.82
CA PRO A 276 -1.99 18.98 4.96
C PRO A 276 -0.70 19.41 5.66
N GLY A 277 0.33 19.71 4.87
CA GLY A 277 1.64 20.14 5.38
C GLY A 277 2.47 19.04 6.04
N ALA A 278 2.11 17.79 5.81
CA ALA A 278 2.83 16.62 6.32
C ALA A 278 2.91 15.52 5.26
N VAL A 279 3.87 14.62 5.44
CA VAL A 279 3.99 13.39 4.65
C VAL A 279 4.02 12.18 5.58
N GLU A 280 3.51 11.04 5.10
CA GLU A 280 3.58 9.79 5.84
C GLU A 280 4.95 9.14 5.59
N MET A 281 5.72 8.95 6.65
CA MET A 281 6.99 8.24 6.59
C MET A 281 6.78 6.73 6.50
N SER A 282 7.84 6.02 6.15
CA SER A 282 7.85 4.55 6.18
C SER A 282 7.44 4.02 7.57
N ASN A 283 6.74 2.89 7.60
CA ASN A 283 6.40 2.17 8.83
C ASN A 283 7.49 1.17 9.27
N VAL A 284 8.72 1.33 8.77
CA VAL A 284 9.89 0.49 9.10
C VAL A 284 10.53 0.97 10.39
N ASP A 285 10.69 0.08 11.36
CA ASP A 285 11.54 0.30 12.54
C ASP A 285 12.94 -0.28 12.28
N LEU A 286 13.95 0.59 12.21
CA LEU A 286 15.32 0.18 11.97
C LEU A 286 15.86 -0.77 13.05
N SER A 287 15.48 -0.58 14.32
CA SER A 287 15.95 -1.42 15.41
C SER A 287 15.43 -2.84 15.31
N GLU A 288 14.13 -2.97 14.95
CA GLU A 288 13.51 -4.25 14.66
C GLU A 288 14.16 -4.94 13.45
N GLU A 289 14.32 -4.23 12.34
CA GLU A 289 14.86 -4.78 11.08
C GLU A 289 16.35 -5.19 11.24
N PHE A 290 17.17 -4.42 11.96
CA PHE A 290 18.54 -4.84 12.25
C PHE A 290 18.60 -6.08 13.13
N THR A 291 17.74 -6.18 14.13
CA THR A 291 17.64 -7.38 14.97
C THR A 291 17.24 -8.60 14.14
N GLU A 292 16.21 -8.45 13.31
CA GLU A 292 15.76 -9.50 12.38
C GLU A 292 16.86 -9.89 11.39
N MET A 293 17.63 -8.93 10.88
CA MET A 293 18.78 -9.18 10.01
C MET A 293 19.84 -10.03 10.71
N ILE A 294 20.20 -9.70 11.95
CA ILE A 294 21.20 -10.47 12.72
C ILE A 294 20.70 -11.91 12.93
N VAL A 295 19.43 -12.08 13.29
CA VAL A 295 18.82 -13.41 13.46
C VAL A 295 18.83 -14.19 12.15
N ALA A 296 18.45 -13.56 11.04
CA ALA A 296 18.45 -14.20 9.72
C ALA A 296 19.88 -14.59 9.27
N GLN A 297 20.88 -13.72 9.49
CA GLN A 297 22.28 -14.03 9.20
C GLN A 297 22.79 -15.20 10.04
N ARG A 298 22.46 -15.24 11.33
CA ARG A 298 22.82 -16.37 12.19
C ARG A 298 22.15 -17.67 11.79
N GLY A 299 20.87 -17.59 11.41
CA GLY A 299 20.12 -18.74 10.85
C GLY A 299 20.71 -19.26 9.54
N PHE A 300 21.13 -18.35 8.66
CA PHE A 300 21.84 -18.70 7.43
C PHE A 300 23.18 -19.41 7.73
N GLN A 301 23.99 -18.87 8.63
CA GLN A 301 25.26 -19.48 9.04
C GLN A 301 25.06 -20.85 9.69
N ALA A 302 24.01 -21.03 10.50
CA ALA A 302 23.71 -22.31 11.13
C ALA A 302 23.36 -23.39 10.06
N ASN A 303 22.55 -23.04 9.08
CA ASN A 303 22.20 -23.97 7.98
C ASN A 303 23.41 -24.29 7.11
N THR A 304 24.31 -23.35 6.87
CA THR A 304 25.56 -23.59 6.14
C THR A 304 26.44 -24.63 6.88
N ARG A 305 26.53 -24.53 8.22
CA ARG A 305 27.29 -25.49 9.03
C ARG A 305 26.71 -26.90 8.94
N ILE A 306 25.38 -27.06 8.87
CA ILE A 306 24.76 -28.39 8.68
C ILE A 306 25.21 -29.02 7.36
N ILE A 307 25.35 -28.24 6.30
CA ILE A 307 25.81 -28.72 5.00
C ILE A 307 27.28 -29.12 5.07
N THR A 308 28.16 -28.27 5.63
CA THR A 308 29.58 -28.57 5.73
C THR A 308 29.86 -29.82 6.58
N THR A 309 29.21 -29.96 7.73
CA THR A 309 29.38 -31.17 8.57
C THR A 309 28.82 -32.42 7.91
N SER A 310 27.74 -32.29 7.13
CA SER A 310 27.22 -33.44 6.37
C SER A 310 28.17 -33.84 5.25
N ASP A 311 28.86 -32.92 4.61
CA ASP A 311 29.85 -33.18 3.59
C ASP A 311 31.11 -33.85 4.16
N GLU A 312 31.62 -33.36 5.31
CA GLU A 312 32.73 -33.98 6.04
C GLU A 312 32.43 -35.44 6.39
N VAL A 313 31.25 -35.76 6.91
CA VAL A 313 30.84 -37.13 7.23
C VAL A 313 30.74 -38.00 5.96
N LEU A 314 30.26 -37.45 4.84
CA LEU A 314 30.23 -38.18 3.57
C LEU A 314 31.64 -38.45 3.05
N GLN A 315 32.57 -37.52 3.18
CA GLN A 315 33.97 -37.72 2.81
C GLN A 315 34.63 -38.83 3.63
N GLU A 316 34.41 -38.83 4.96
CA GLU A 316 34.88 -39.90 5.82
C GLU A 316 34.34 -41.29 5.43
N LEU A 317 33.02 -41.35 5.10
CA LEU A 317 32.41 -42.60 4.65
C LEU A 317 32.97 -43.11 3.33
N VAL A 318 33.30 -42.21 2.40
CA VAL A 318 33.94 -42.55 1.14
C VAL A 318 35.37 -43.04 1.38
N ASN A 319 36.12 -42.42 2.31
CA ASN A 319 37.45 -42.84 2.67
C ASN A 319 37.49 -44.20 3.37
N LEU A 320 36.47 -44.53 4.18
CA LEU A 320 36.35 -45.86 4.83
C LEU A 320 36.07 -46.99 3.85
N LYS A 321 35.63 -46.68 2.63
CA LYS A 321 35.36 -47.68 1.57
C LYS A 321 36.62 -48.02 0.73
N ARG A 322 37.72 -47.26 0.92
CA ARG A 322 39.04 -47.56 0.34
C ARG A 322 39.87 -48.40 1.30
#